data_16821eaaa4026ab7d8f24b41bfa07a7c
#
_entry.id   16821eaaa4026ab7d8f24b41bfa07a7c
#
_cell.length_a   1.000
_cell.length_b   1.000
_cell.length_c   1.000
_cell.angle_alpha   90.00
_cell.angle_beta   90.00
_cell.angle_gamma   90.00
#
_symmetry.space_group_name_H-M   'P 1'
#
loop_
_entity.id
_entity.type
_entity.pdbx_description
1 polymer ?
#
loop_
_entity_poly.entity_id
_entity_poly.type
_entity_poly.pdbx_seq_one_letter_code
_entity_poly.pdbx_strand_id
1 'polypeptide(L)'
;MQFLKHIPLEKAHNVRDLGGYPTEQGKATRWGLLYRSDALSELTPGDWGKLQQRNVRTIIDLRSETERMAAPILAPEGILCLHFSLMNQLDGSLKSASRENIIESMKLDYEKTLFGNLGCAAQILHAILERMDSGAVLFLCSAGKDRTGIVAALVLYLCGVMKEDIIADYIVSATYNADGINKKLENMPPQMLAMVPDMQLLKDCFSSKPETIQALLDAFEKRDVRRALAENGFSHESQELLRKKFTE
;
A
#
# COMPACT_ATOMS: atom_id res chain seq x y z
N MET A 1 10.56 -8.50 -22.53
CA MET A 1 10.39 -7.43 -21.51
C MET A 1 11.08 -7.92 -20.25
N GLN A 2 11.95 -7.14 -19.63
CA GLN A 2 12.60 -7.55 -18.37
C GLN A 2 11.65 -7.21 -17.22
N PHE A 3 11.21 -8.23 -16.49
CA PHE A 3 10.36 -8.03 -15.32
C PHE A 3 11.24 -7.65 -14.13
N LEU A 4 11.12 -6.42 -13.67
CA LEU A 4 11.79 -5.91 -12.48
C LEU A 4 10.76 -5.62 -11.41
N LYS A 5 10.93 -6.21 -10.23
CA LYS A 5 10.04 -5.98 -9.08
C LYS A 5 10.06 -4.50 -8.69
N HIS A 6 11.21 -3.97 -8.35
CA HIS A 6 11.38 -2.56 -7.99
C HIS A 6 11.53 -1.68 -9.22
N ILE A 7 10.86 -0.53 -9.23
CA ILE A 7 10.92 0.46 -10.30
C ILE A 7 11.64 1.69 -9.75
N PRO A 8 12.92 1.90 -10.12
CA PRO A 8 13.67 3.04 -9.63
C PRO A 8 13.18 4.33 -10.30
N LEU A 9 12.57 5.19 -9.50
CA LEU A 9 12.19 6.56 -9.87
C LEU A 9 13.09 7.57 -9.13
N GLU A 10 13.12 8.81 -9.61
CA GLU A 10 13.92 9.87 -8.98
C GLU A 10 13.27 10.40 -7.70
N LYS A 11 11.92 10.48 -7.71
CA LYS A 11 11.13 11.15 -6.68
C LYS A 11 10.16 10.24 -5.91
N ALA A 12 10.11 8.97 -6.26
CA ALA A 12 9.41 7.96 -5.48
C ALA A 12 10.31 6.72 -5.31
N HIS A 13 10.29 6.15 -4.12
CA HIS A 13 11.28 5.16 -3.71
C HIS A 13 10.69 3.76 -3.53
N ASN A 14 9.41 3.67 -3.17
CA ASN A 14 8.74 2.41 -2.81
C ASN A 14 7.88 1.83 -3.94
N VAL A 15 8.21 2.19 -5.19
CA VAL A 15 7.46 1.78 -6.39
C VAL A 15 7.84 0.37 -6.79
N ARG A 16 6.84 -0.54 -6.86
CA ARG A 16 7.07 -1.92 -7.30
C ARG A 16 5.85 -2.60 -7.87
N ASP A 17 6.12 -3.63 -8.68
CA ASP A 17 5.14 -4.54 -9.26
C ASP A 17 4.72 -5.60 -8.22
N LEU A 18 3.44 -5.93 -8.15
CA LEU A 18 2.90 -7.03 -7.34
C LEU A 18 2.79 -8.35 -8.12
N GLY A 19 3.34 -8.40 -9.35
CA GLY A 19 3.44 -9.61 -10.14
C GLY A 19 4.55 -10.57 -9.66
N GLY A 20 4.46 -11.83 -10.08
CA GLY A 20 5.49 -12.86 -9.85
C GLY A 20 5.48 -13.51 -8.47
N TYR A 21 4.44 -13.32 -7.64
CA TYR A 21 4.28 -14.05 -6.40
C TYR A 21 3.59 -15.40 -6.65
N PRO A 22 4.14 -16.52 -6.16
CA PRO A 22 3.51 -17.83 -6.28
C PRO A 22 2.23 -17.88 -5.44
N THR A 23 1.26 -18.65 -5.91
CA THR A 23 0.01 -18.90 -5.21
C THR A 23 -0.10 -20.36 -4.75
N GLU A 24 -0.91 -20.63 -3.74
CA GLU A 24 -1.21 -21.98 -3.22
C GLU A 24 -1.73 -22.93 -4.31
N GLN A 25 -2.26 -22.40 -5.40
CA GLN A 25 -2.81 -23.18 -6.51
C GLN A 25 -1.79 -23.45 -7.64
N GLY A 26 -0.50 -23.20 -7.39
CA GLY A 26 0.57 -23.41 -8.37
C GLY A 26 0.58 -22.41 -9.53
N LYS A 27 -0.10 -21.28 -9.37
CA LYS A 27 -0.07 -20.14 -10.28
C LYS A 27 0.87 -19.05 -9.74
N ALA A 28 0.98 -17.94 -10.48
CA ALA A 28 1.66 -16.74 -10.02
C ALA A 28 0.83 -15.49 -10.30
N THR A 29 1.04 -14.42 -9.52
CA THR A 29 0.45 -13.12 -9.84
C THR A 29 1.08 -12.56 -11.12
N ARG A 30 0.25 -11.96 -11.97
CA ARG A 30 0.66 -11.48 -13.30
C ARG A 30 1.44 -10.19 -13.19
N TRP A 31 2.55 -10.12 -13.92
CA TRP A 31 3.37 -8.94 -14.03
C TRP A 31 2.68 -7.82 -14.82
N GLY A 32 2.98 -6.57 -14.45
CA GLY A 32 2.58 -5.40 -15.22
C GLY A 32 1.10 -5.02 -15.09
N LEU A 33 0.36 -5.58 -14.14
CA LEU A 33 -1.05 -5.26 -13.92
C LEU A 33 -1.29 -4.41 -12.69
N LEU A 34 -0.54 -4.64 -11.61
CA LEU A 34 -0.79 -3.99 -10.34
C LEU A 34 0.52 -3.57 -9.68
N TYR A 35 0.60 -2.29 -9.38
CA TYR A 35 1.75 -1.66 -8.74
C TYR A 35 1.36 -1.03 -7.42
N ARG A 36 2.33 -0.92 -6.52
CA ARG A 36 2.20 -0.13 -5.29
C ARG A 36 3.32 0.90 -5.21
N SER A 37 3.07 2.02 -4.48
CA SER A 37 4.01 3.14 -4.41
C SER A 37 3.86 3.93 -3.11
N ASP A 38 4.87 4.73 -2.80
CA ASP A 38 4.81 5.95 -1.99
C ASP A 38 4.22 7.11 -2.80
N ALA A 39 4.16 8.31 -2.21
CA ALA A 39 3.52 9.48 -2.82
C ALA A 39 4.18 9.89 -4.16
N LEU A 40 3.36 10.25 -5.14
CA LEU A 40 3.76 10.63 -6.50
C LEU A 40 3.68 12.14 -6.76
N SER A 41 3.56 12.96 -5.71
CA SER A 41 3.32 14.40 -5.84
C SER A 41 4.51 15.17 -6.44
N GLU A 42 5.71 14.60 -6.35
CA GLU A 42 6.95 15.26 -6.79
C GLU A 42 7.57 14.62 -8.05
N LEU A 43 6.84 13.71 -8.72
CA LEU A 43 7.40 12.98 -9.86
C LEU A 43 7.87 13.91 -10.98
N THR A 44 9.05 13.62 -11.52
CA THR A 44 9.58 14.28 -12.70
C THR A 44 8.87 13.80 -13.98
N PRO A 45 8.96 14.54 -15.09
CA PRO A 45 8.48 14.04 -16.38
C PRO A 45 9.12 12.70 -16.78
N GLY A 46 10.38 12.46 -16.41
CA GLY A 46 11.07 11.20 -16.64
C GLY A 46 10.49 10.06 -15.84
N ASP A 47 10.09 10.31 -14.58
CA ASP A 47 9.40 9.32 -13.73
C ASP A 47 8.03 8.96 -14.31
N TRP A 48 7.25 9.95 -14.71
CA TRP A 48 5.97 9.72 -15.38
C TRP A 48 6.12 8.88 -16.66
N GLY A 49 7.16 9.20 -17.47
CA GLY A 49 7.47 8.41 -18.66
C GLY A 49 7.76 6.94 -18.34
N LYS A 50 8.48 6.64 -17.24
CA LYS A 50 8.72 5.26 -16.79
C LYS A 50 7.44 4.53 -16.38
N LEU A 51 6.48 5.21 -15.74
CA LEU A 51 5.18 4.64 -15.37
C LEU A 51 4.30 4.41 -16.60
N GLN A 52 4.27 5.36 -17.55
CA GLN A 52 3.53 5.23 -18.81
C GLN A 52 4.04 4.06 -19.68
N GLN A 53 5.38 3.86 -19.73
CA GLN A 53 5.99 2.71 -20.42
C GLN A 53 5.60 1.36 -19.80
N ARG A 54 5.21 1.35 -18.53
CA ARG A 54 4.64 0.17 -17.84
C ARG A 54 3.13 0.08 -17.95
N ASN A 55 2.55 0.87 -18.85
CA ASN A 55 1.12 0.94 -19.10
C ASN A 55 0.28 1.31 -17.86
N VAL A 56 0.85 2.06 -16.90
CA VAL A 56 0.07 2.61 -15.79
C VAL A 56 -0.95 3.59 -16.34
N ARG A 57 -2.23 3.31 -16.15
CA ARG A 57 -3.38 4.08 -16.64
C ARG A 57 -4.28 4.57 -15.51
N THR A 58 -4.17 3.95 -14.34
CA THR A 58 -4.98 4.34 -13.18
C THR A 58 -4.10 4.45 -11.94
N ILE A 59 -4.26 5.55 -11.22
CA ILE A 59 -3.69 5.77 -9.90
C ILE A 59 -4.83 5.76 -8.89
N ILE A 60 -4.67 5.01 -7.81
CA ILE A 60 -5.58 4.97 -6.65
C ILE A 60 -4.84 5.59 -5.47
N ASP A 61 -5.24 6.78 -5.08
CA ASP A 61 -4.68 7.51 -3.94
C ASP A 61 -5.47 7.16 -2.66
N LEU A 62 -4.78 6.54 -1.69
CA LEU A 62 -5.35 6.11 -0.42
C LEU A 62 -5.17 7.15 0.70
N ARG A 63 -4.57 8.31 0.40
CA ARG A 63 -4.29 9.35 1.38
C ARG A 63 -5.56 10.06 1.84
N SER A 64 -5.49 10.72 3.00
CA SER A 64 -6.55 11.60 3.44
C SER A 64 -6.72 12.80 2.50
N GLU A 65 -7.87 13.45 2.56
CA GLU A 65 -8.10 14.68 1.79
C GLU A 65 -7.08 15.77 2.13
N THR A 66 -6.74 15.91 3.42
CA THR A 66 -5.73 16.88 3.88
C THR A 66 -4.35 16.61 3.30
N GLU A 67 -3.90 15.33 3.30
CA GLU A 67 -2.61 14.94 2.70
C GLU A 67 -2.61 15.18 1.19
N ARG A 68 -3.74 14.89 0.52
CA ARG A 68 -3.90 15.07 -0.92
C ARG A 68 -3.89 16.55 -1.31
N MET A 69 -4.55 17.40 -0.54
CA MET A 69 -4.56 18.85 -0.78
C MET A 69 -3.19 19.50 -0.52
N ALA A 70 -2.47 19.02 0.51
CA ALA A 70 -1.12 19.52 0.82
C ALA A 70 -0.07 19.11 -0.23
N ALA A 71 -0.25 17.96 -0.88
CA ALA A 71 0.68 17.43 -1.86
C ALA A 71 -0.09 16.74 -3.01
N PRO A 72 -0.71 17.51 -3.94
CA PRO A 72 -1.53 16.96 -5.02
C PRO A 72 -0.71 16.17 -6.03
N ILE A 73 -1.31 15.14 -6.63
CA ILE A 73 -0.71 14.39 -7.73
C ILE A 73 -1.12 15.07 -9.05
N LEU A 74 -0.14 15.57 -9.79
CA LEU A 74 -0.32 16.18 -11.10
C LEU A 74 -0.01 15.13 -12.19
N ALA A 75 -0.93 14.21 -12.39
CA ALA A 75 -0.75 13.14 -13.38
C ALA A 75 -0.88 13.70 -14.81
N PRO A 76 -0.06 13.21 -15.77
CA PRO A 76 -0.19 13.59 -17.17
C PRO A 76 -1.49 13.04 -17.79
N GLU A 77 -1.86 13.60 -18.94
CA GLU A 77 -3.01 13.13 -19.72
C GLU A 77 -2.95 11.62 -19.98
N GLY A 78 -4.11 10.96 -19.93
CA GLY A 78 -4.25 9.53 -20.12
C GLY A 78 -4.01 8.69 -18.85
N ILE A 79 -3.76 9.30 -17.70
CA ILE A 79 -3.74 8.64 -16.39
C ILE A 79 -4.92 9.12 -15.54
N LEU A 80 -5.82 8.21 -15.20
CA LEU A 80 -6.95 8.47 -14.31
C LEU A 80 -6.48 8.43 -12.84
N CYS A 81 -6.81 9.46 -12.07
CA CYS A 81 -6.59 9.47 -10.62
C CYS A 81 -7.92 9.26 -9.88
N LEU A 82 -8.02 8.21 -9.11
CA LEU A 82 -9.13 7.91 -8.21
C LEU A 82 -8.65 8.14 -6.77
N HIS A 83 -9.57 8.59 -5.91
CA HIS A 83 -9.28 8.84 -4.51
C HIS A 83 -10.22 8.05 -3.60
N PHE A 84 -9.63 7.26 -2.69
CA PHE A 84 -10.32 6.53 -1.65
C PHE A 84 -9.57 6.73 -0.34
N SER A 85 -10.09 7.56 0.54
CA SER A 85 -9.45 7.82 1.84
C SER A 85 -9.56 6.60 2.75
N LEU A 86 -8.53 5.77 2.76
CA LEU A 86 -8.44 4.62 3.67
C LEU A 86 -7.81 5.11 4.98
N MET A 87 -8.63 5.70 5.84
CA MET A 87 -8.19 6.29 7.10
C MET A 87 -8.66 5.49 8.29
N ASN A 88 -7.78 5.34 9.26
CA ASN A 88 -8.19 5.03 10.61
C ASN A 88 -8.60 6.34 11.32
N GLN A 89 -9.68 6.30 12.08
CA GLN A 89 -10.11 7.46 12.89
C GLN A 89 -9.18 7.70 14.11
N LEU A 90 -8.03 7.03 14.16
CA LEU A 90 -7.10 7.05 15.29
C LEU A 90 -6.00 8.11 15.12
N ASP A 91 -6.38 9.36 14.91
CA ASP A 91 -5.43 10.50 15.00
C ASP A 91 -4.78 10.70 16.39
N GLY A 92 -5.05 9.84 17.33
CA GLY A 92 -4.57 9.98 18.71
C GLY A 92 -3.63 8.89 19.22
N SER A 93 -3.62 7.69 18.64
CA SER A 93 -2.90 6.54 19.23
C SER A 93 -1.38 6.64 19.14
N LEU A 94 -0.84 7.23 18.08
CA LEU A 94 0.60 7.45 17.95
C LEU A 94 1.13 8.53 18.90
N LYS A 95 0.27 9.48 19.36
CA LYS A 95 0.67 10.51 20.31
C LYS A 95 0.92 9.97 21.73
N SER A 96 0.36 8.79 22.04
CA SER A 96 0.56 8.10 23.32
C SER A 96 1.41 6.84 23.21
N ALA A 97 1.93 6.52 22.02
CA ALA A 97 2.76 5.35 21.80
C ALA A 97 4.11 5.51 22.47
N SER A 98 4.50 4.53 23.28
CA SER A 98 5.86 4.35 23.78
C SER A 98 6.60 3.36 22.87
N ARG A 99 7.93 3.33 22.98
CA ARG A 99 8.76 2.39 22.22
C ARG A 99 8.39 0.92 22.46
N GLU A 100 7.89 0.62 23.67
CA GLU A 100 7.50 -0.74 24.08
C GLU A 100 6.18 -1.20 23.47
N ASN A 101 5.28 -0.25 23.13
CA ASN A 101 3.95 -0.58 22.62
C ASN A 101 3.69 -0.17 21.17
N ILE A 102 4.67 0.44 20.47
CA ILE A 102 4.45 0.95 19.10
C ILE A 102 4.04 -0.17 18.12
N ILE A 103 4.68 -1.33 18.21
CA ILE A 103 4.35 -2.47 17.33
C ILE A 103 2.94 -2.97 17.61
N GLU A 104 2.57 -3.10 18.89
CA GLU A 104 1.21 -3.50 19.27
C GLU A 104 0.17 -2.47 18.82
N SER A 105 0.48 -1.18 18.98
CA SER A 105 -0.38 -0.11 18.47
C SER A 105 -0.57 -0.20 16.95
N MET A 106 0.51 -0.45 16.20
CA MET A 106 0.44 -0.60 14.75
C MET A 106 -0.36 -1.83 14.30
N LYS A 107 -0.23 -2.96 15.02
CA LYS A 107 -1.05 -4.16 14.74
C LYS A 107 -2.54 -3.85 14.86
N LEU A 108 -2.93 -3.22 15.97
CA LEU A 108 -4.31 -2.80 16.21
C LEU A 108 -4.78 -1.77 15.18
N ASP A 109 -3.92 -0.84 14.79
CA ASP A 109 -4.23 0.18 13.80
C ASP A 109 -4.52 -0.43 12.41
N TYR A 110 -3.73 -1.41 11.98
CA TYR A 110 -3.95 -2.07 10.68
C TYR A 110 -5.28 -2.83 10.67
N GLU A 111 -5.56 -3.58 11.74
CA GLU A 111 -6.83 -4.30 11.88
C GLU A 111 -8.01 -3.32 11.88
N LYS A 112 -7.96 -2.26 12.68
CA LYS A 112 -9.01 -1.24 12.76
C LYS A 112 -9.16 -0.47 11.44
N THR A 113 -8.05 -0.16 10.75
CA THR A 113 -8.06 0.52 9.46
C THR A 113 -8.82 -0.31 8.43
N LEU A 114 -8.57 -1.60 8.33
CA LEU A 114 -9.28 -2.45 7.37
C LEU A 114 -10.72 -2.73 7.80
N PHE A 115 -10.89 -3.33 8.98
CA PHE A 115 -12.21 -3.82 9.41
C PHE A 115 -13.17 -2.70 9.82
N GLY A 116 -12.67 -1.51 10.13
CA GLY A 116 -13.48 -0.30 10.31
C GLY A 116 -13.88 0.38 8.99
N ASN A 117 -13.28 -0.03 7.85
CA ASN A 117 -13.50 0.60 6.54
C ASN A 117 -13.73 -0.42 5.42
N LEU A 118 -14.39 -1.54 5.72
CA LEU A 118 -14.62 -2.62 4.73
C LEU A 118 -15.33 -2.15 3.48
N GLY A 119 -16.30 -1.23 3.59
CA GLY A 119 -16.96 -0.63 2.43
C GLY A 119 -15.99 0.15 1.53
N CYS A 120 -15.07 0.93 2.11
CA CYS A 120 -14.03 1.61 1.35
C CYS A 120 -13.05 0.60 0.72
N ALA A 121 -12.64 -0.44 1.45
CA ALA A 121 -11.80 -1.51 0.93
C ALA A 121 -12.46 -2.23 -0.26
N ALA A 122 -13.76 -2.50 -0.17
CA ALA A 122 -14.54 -3.07 -1.27
C ALA A 122 -14.54 -2.17 -2.51
N GLN A 123 -14.74 -0.86 -2.34
CA GLN A 123 -14.67 0.11 -3.45
C GLN A 123 -13.28 0.16 -4.09
N ILE A 124 -12.20 0.12 -3.30
CA ILE A 124 -10.82 0.06 -3.80
C ILE A 124 -10.62 -1.21 -4.63
N LEU A 125 -11.06 -2.37 -4.13
CA LEU A 125 -10.95 -3.64 -4.84
C LEU A 125 -11.75 -3.66 -6.14
N HIS A 126 -12.95 -3.07 -6.18
CA HIS A 126 -13.73 -2.88 -7.40
C HIS A 126 -12.98 -2.00 -8.40
N ALA A 127 -12.46 -0.86 -7.96
CA ALA A 127 -11.67 0.02 -8.82
C ALA A 127 -10.44 -0.71 -9.40
N ILE A 128 -9.71 -1.47 -8.59
CA ILE A 128 -8.59 -2.30 -9.06
C ILE A 128 -9.08 -3.30 -10.13
N LEU A 129 -10.12 -4.06 -9.83
CA LEU A 129 -10.66 -5.11 -10.71
C LEU A 129 -11.10 -4.57 -12.08
N GLU A 130 -11.84 -3.47 -12.09
CA GLU A 130 -12.35 -2.83 -13.30
C GLU A 130 -11.25 -2.16 -14.12
N ARG A 131 -10.33 -1.47 -13.46
CA ARG A 131 -9.32 -0.67 -14.15
C ARG A 131 -8.18 -1.49 -14.73
N MET A 132 -7.92 -2.69 -14.24
CA MET A 132 -6.95 -3.61 -14.87
C MET A 132 -7.24 -3.94 -16.34
N ASP A 133 -8.47 -3.78 -16.82
CA ASP A 133 -8.79 -3.96 -18.24
C ASP A 133 -8.31 -2.80 -19.12
N SER A 134 -8.18 -1.61 -18.54
CA SER A 134 -7.75 -0.40 -19.26
C SER A 134 -6.24 -0.18 -19.21
N GLY A 135 -5.51 -0.97 -18.45
CA GLY A 135 -4.08 -0.87 -18.23
C GLY A 135 -3.69 -1.17 -16.78
N ALA A 136 -2.43 -0.95 -16.45
CA ALA A 136 -1.96 -1.20 -15.10
C ALA A 136 -2.53 -0.18 -14.09
N VAL A 137 -2.82 -0.68 -12.88
CA VAL A 137 -3.26 0.11 -11.74
C VAL A 137 -2.11 0.27 -10.76
N LEU A 138 -1.89 1.50 -10.28
CA LEU A 138 -0.95 1.79 -9.22
C LEU A 138 -1.71 2.38 -8.04
N PHE A 139 -1.57 1.82 -6.84
CA PHE A 139 -2.15 2.38 -5.64
C PHE A 139 -1.08 2.83 -4.64
N LEU A 140 -1.35 3.89 -3.90
CA LEU A 140 -0.38 4.57 -3.07
C LEU A 140 -0.98 5.18 -1.80
N CYS A 141 -0.08 5.48 -0.85
CA CYS A 141 -0.31 6.42 0.23
C CYS A 141 0.92 7.34 0.40
N SER A 142 1.17 7.91 1.57
CA SER A 142 2.31 8.83 1.76
C SER A 142 3.67 8.12 1.71
N ALA A 143 3.84 7.01 2.46
CA ALA A 143 5.07 6.21 2.46
C ALA A 143 4.96 4.91 1.63
N GLY A 144 3.79 4.60 1.09
CA GLY A 144 3.56 3.34 0.40
C GLY A 144 3.70 2.11 1.29
N LYS A 145 3.64 2.28 2.62
CA LYS A 145 3.90 1.24 3.62
C LYS A 145 2.61 0.75 4.27
N ASP A 146 1.93 1.62 5.04
CA ASP A 146 0.82 1.22 5.93
C ASP A 146 -0.48 0.98 5.16
N ARG A 147 -1.21 2.00 4.74
CA ARG A 147 -2.47 1.88 3.96
C ARG A 147 -2.27 1.09 2.67
N THR A 148 -1.20 1.38 1.97
CA THR A 148 -0.78 0.65 0.77
C THR A 148 -0.42 -0.80 1.10
N GLY A 149 0.21 -1.07 2.25
CA GLY A 149 0.52 -2.41 2.72
C GLY A 149 -0.72 -3.23 3.03
N ILE A 150 -1.72 -2.61 3.68
CA ILE A 150 -3.02 -3.25 3.95
C ILE A 150 -3.72 -3.66 2.65
N VAL A 151 -3.81 -2.75 1.66
CA VAL A 151 -4.44 -3.06 0.36
C VAL A 151 -3.64 -4.12 -0.41
N ALA A 152 -2.31 -4.04 -0.41
CA ALA A 152 -1.46 -5.04 -1.07
C ALA A 152 -1.64 -6.42 -0.45
N ALA A 153 -1.58 -6.52 0.90
CA ALA A 153 -1.80 -7.77 1.62
C ALA A 153 -3.19 -8.35 1.33
N LEU A 154 -4.21 -7.50 1.29
CA LEU A 154 -5.58 -7.92 0.99
C LEU A 154 -5.71 -8.49 -0.42
N VAL A 155 -5.21 -7.80 -1.44
CA VAL A 155 -5.24 -8.29 -2.83
C VAL A 155 -4.46 -9.59 -2.98
N LEU A 156 -3.24 -9.65 -2.46
CA LEU A 156 -2.39 -10.85 -2.55
C LEU A 156 -3.02 -12.05 -1.82
N TYR A 157 -3.59 -11.83 -0.64
CA TYR A 157 -4.33 -12.86 0.12
C TYR A 157 -5.56 -13.37 -0.65
N LEU A 158 -6.36 -12.47 -1.24
CA LEU A 158 -7.52 -12.86 -2.06
C LEU A 158 -7.10 -13.67 -3.30
N CYS A 159 -5.92 -13.42 -3.84
CA CYS A 159 -5.33 -14.17 -4.95
C CYS A 159 -4.67 -15.50 -4.53
N GLY A 160 -4.60 -15.82 -3.24
CA GLY A 160 -4.01 -17.05 -2.72
C GLY A 160 -2.48 -17.04 -2.72
N VAL A 161 -1.86 -15.88 -2.62
CA VAL A 161 -0.40 -15.75 -2.46
C VAL A 161 -0.01 -16.24 -1.06
N MET A 162 1.13 -16.93 -0.97
CA MET A 162 1.66 -17.47 0.29
C MET A 162 1.90 -16.35 1.30
N LYS A 163 1.60 -16.60 2.58
CA LYS A 163 1.74 -15.59 3.65
C LYS A 163 3.15 -15.02 3.75
N GLU A 164 4.15 -15.87 3.60
CA GLU A 164 5.56 -15.51 3.64
C GLU A 164 5.93 -14.49 2.56
N ASP A 165 5.38 -14.64 1.36
CA ASP A 165 5.59 -13.71 0.25
C ASP A 165 4.88 -12.37 0.48
N ILE A 166 3.69 -12.39 1.08
CA ILE A 166 2.98 -11.16 1.47
C ILE A 166 3.78 -10.40 2.54
N ILE A 167 4.32 -11.12 3.53
CA ILE A 167 5.18 -10.55 4.56
C ILE A 167 6.46 -9.98 3.92
N ALA A 168 7.10 -10.72 3.01
CA ALA A 168 8.29 -10.28 2.30
C ALA A 168 8.04 -9.01 1.47
N ASP A 169 6.90 -8.93 0.77
CA ASP A 169 6.52 -7.71 0.06
C ASP A 169 6.38 -6.53 1.03
N TYR A 170 5.79 -6.73 2.19
CA TYR A 170 5.60 -5.64 3.15
C TYR A 170 6.93 -5.14 3.74
N ILE A 171 7.80 -6.03 4.22
CA ILE A 171 9.03 -5.66 4.93
C ILE A 171 10.02 -4.92 4.04
N VAL A 172 10.06 -5.20 2.74
CA VAL A 172 10.96 -4.53 1.80
C VAL A 172 10.70 -3.02 1.69
N SER A 173 9.51 -2.55 2.10
CA SER A 173 9.19 -1.12 2.13
C SER A 173 10.13 -0.31 3.02
N ALA A 174 10.64 -0.90 4.11
CA ALA A 174 11.64 -0.24 4.97
C ALA A 174 12.94 0.03 4.20
N THR A 175 13.39 -0.93 3.39
CA THR A 175 14.60 -0.80 2.57
C THR A 175 14.42 0.25 1.47
N TYR A 176 13.32 0.20 0.74
CA TYR A 176 13.09 1.15 -0.35
C TYR A 176 12.87 2.59 0.14
N ASN A 177 12.26 2.77 1.31
CA ASN A 177 12.04 4.08 1.89
C ASN A 177 13.25 4.65 2.66
N ALA A 178 14.29 3.86 2.94
CA ALA A 178 15.38 4.24 3.83
C ALA A 178 16.04 5.57 3.44
N ASP A 179 16.40 5.73 2.18
CA ASP A 179 17.05 6.97 1.68
C ASP A 179 16.11 8.19 1.77
N GLY A 180 14.84 8.01 1.41
CA GLY A 180 13.85 9.08 1.49
C GLY A 180 13.58 9.52 2.94
N ILE A 181 13.52 8.58 3.87
CA ILE A 181 13.35 8.84 5.31
C ILE A 181 14.59 9.54 5.87
N ASN A 182 15.78 9.04 5.58
CA ASN A 182 17.04 9.66 6.05
C ASN A 182 17.15 11.10 5.56
N LYS A 183 16.91 11.38 4.28
CA LYS A 183 16.90 12.74 3.74
C LYS A 183 15.86 13.65 4.41
N LYS A 184 14.67 13.13 4.72
CA LYS A 184 13.63 13.91 5.46
C LYS A 184 14.08 14.23 6.87
N LEU A 185 14.71 13.29 7.57
CA LEU A 185 15.24 13.49 8.93
C LEU A 185 16.41 14.48 8.94
N GLU A 186 17.34 14.37 7.99
CA GLU A 186 18.48 15.28 7.83
C GLU A 186 18.05 16.73 7.55
N ASN A 187 16.96 16.90 6.76
CA ASN A 187 16.41 18.21 6.41
C ASN A 187 15.30 18.71 7.35
N MET A 188 15.05 18.00 8.44
CA MET A 188 14.01 18.38 9.39
C MET A 188 14.44 19.66 10.16
N PRO A 189 13.59 20.71 10.19
CA PRO A 189 13.90 21.92 10.96
C PRO A 189 14.21 21.60 12.43
N PRO A 190 15.20 22.25 13.05
CA PRO A 190 15.59 21.99 14.44
C PRO A 190 14.42 22.09 15.44
N GLN A 191 13.47 22.99 15.18
CA GLN A 191 12.26 23.15 16.01
C GLN A 191 11.36 21.92 15.94
N MET A 192 11.22 21.30 14.73
CA MET A 192 10.45 20.05 14.58
C MET A 192 11.22 18.86 15.18
N LEU A 193 12.53 18.83 15.01
CA LEU A 193 13.38 17.79 15.61
C LEU A 193 13.29 17.80 17.14
N ALA A 194 13.26 19.00 17.74
CA ALA A 194 13.09 19.17 19.19
C ALA A 194 11.71 18.72 19.72
N MET A 195 10.71 18.61 18.84
CA MET A 195 9.37 18.10 19.19
C MET A 195 9.27 16.57 19.07
N VAL A 196 10.29 15.89 18.56
CA VAL A 196 10.36 14.43 18.49
C VAL A 196 10.91 13.89 19.80
N PRO A 197 10.10 13.26 20.67
CA PRO A 197 10.55 12.83 22.00
C PRO A 197 11.62 11.75 21.96
N ASP A 198 11.58 10.89 20.93
CA ASP A 198 12.48 9.76 20.74
C ASP A 198 12.70 9.50 19.24
N MET A 199 13.91 9.74 18.78
CA MET A 199 14.33 9.50 17.39
C MET A 199 14.27 8.02 17.00
N GLN A 200 14.48 7.11 17.96
CA GLN A 200 14.38 5.69 17.70
C GLN A 200 12.92 5.26 17.53
N LEU A 201 12.01 5.80 18.35
CA LEU A 201 10.57 5.61 18.18
C LEU A 201 10.11 6.06 16.80
N LEU A 202 10.59 7.22 16.33
CA LEU A 202 10.28 7.70 14.98
C LEU A 202 10.79 6.74 13.90
N LYS A 203 12.02 6.23 14.03
CA LYS A 203 12.56 5.21 13.11
C LYS A 203 11.77 3.91 13.17
N ASP A 204 11.32 3.49 14.35
CA ASP A 204 10.50 2.30 14.54
C ASP A 204 9.11 2.47 13.88
N CYS A 205 8.52 3.67 13.91
CA CYS A 205 7.30 4.00 13.16
C CYS A 205 7.47 3.85 11.64
N PHE A 206 8.67 4.15 11.11
CA PHE A 206 8.97 3.98 9.68
C PHE A 206 9.44 2.57 9.33
N SER A 207 9.76 1.73 10.31
CA SER A 207 10.13 0.34 10.06
C SER A 207 8.92 -0.46 9.54
N SER A 208 9.21 -1.50 8.75
CA SER A 208 8.19 -2.45 8.27
C SER A 208 8.39 -3.77 9.00
N LYS A 209 7.98 -3.83 10.27
CA LYS A 209 8.17 -5.02 11.10
C LYS A 209 7.25 -6.15 10.62
N PRO A 210 7.77 -7.38 10.41
CA PRO A 210 6.97 -8.51 9.93
C PRO A 210 5.78 -8.82 10.84
N GLU A 211 5.91 -8.62 12.15
CA GLU A 211 4.86 -8.88 13.14
C GLU A 211 3.61 -8.02 12.91
N THR A 212 3.77 -6.83 12.33
CA THR A 212 2.64 -5.92 12.06
C THR A 212 1.74 -6.49 10.97
N ILE A 213 2.31 -6.89 9.83
CA ILE A 213 1.52 -7.43 8.73
C ILE A 213 1.07 -8.87 9.01
N GLN A 214 1.85 -9.66 9.75
CA GLN A 214 1.47 -10.99 10.19
C GLN A 214 0.19 -10.95 11.02
N ALA A 215 0.09 -10.03 11.98
CA ALA A 215 -1.11 -9.86 12.80
C ALA A 215 -2.35 -9.53 11.96
N LEU A 216 -2.18 -8.73 10.89
CA LEU A 216 -3.27 -8.44 9.95
C LEU A 216 -3.68 -9.68 9.16
N LEU A 217 -2.72 -10.49 8.70
CA LEU A 217 -3.01 -11.75 7.99
C LEU A 217 -3.73 -12.77 8.91
N ASP A 218 -3.34 -12.84 10.16
CA ASP A 218 -4.03 -13.69 11.16
C ASP A 218 -5.46 -13.17 11.42
N ALA A 219 -5.67 -11.85 11.42
CA ALA A 219 -6.99 -11.26 11.52
C ALA A 219 -7.85 -11.54 10.28
N PHE A 220 -7.27 -11.65 9.07
CA PHE A 220 -7.99 -12.05 7.86
C PHE A 220 -8.65 -13.43 8.03
N GLU A 221 -7.92 -14.40 8.59
CA GLU A 221 -8.44 -15.75 8.85
C GLU A 221 -9.43 -15.74 10.00
N LYS A 222 -9.05 -15.17 11.14
CA LYS A 222 -9.88 -15.15 12.35
C LYS A 222 -11.23 -14.49 12.14
N ARG A 223 -11.31 -13.47 11.30
CA ARG A 223 -12.53 -12.68 11.03
C ARG A 223 -13.17 -12.98 9.69
N ASP A 224 -12.70 -14.00 8.99
CA ASP A 224 -13.16 -14.36 7.63
C ASP A 224 -13.30 -13.12 6.74
N VAL A 225 -12.15 -12.53 6.37
CA VAL A 225 -12.11 -11.30 5.57
C VAL A 225 -12.84 -11.45 4.23
N ARG A 226 -12.87 -12.66 3.66
CA ARG A 226 -13.57 -12.93 2.39
C ARG A 226 -15.07 -12.73 2.54
N ARG A 227 -15.65 -13.28 3.59
CA ARG A 227 -17.05 -13.10 3.94
C ARG A 227 -17.34 -11.65 4.31
N ALA A 228 -16.49 -11.03 5.15
CA ALA A 228 -16.65 -9.65 5.55
C ALA A 228 -16.66 -8.67 4.35
N LEU A 229 -15.79 -8.90 3.34
CA LEU A 229 -15.81 -8.12 2.10
C LEU A 229 -17.07 -8.37 1.27
N ALA A 230 -17.56 -9.62 1.20
CA ALA A 230 -18.77 -9.94 0.46
C ALA A 230 -20.01 -9.23 1.08
N GLU A 231 -20.09 -9.20 2.40
CA GLU A 231 -21.15 -8.49 3.15
C GLU A 231 -21.03 -6.95 3.01
N ASN A 232 -19.86 -6.43 2.62
CA ASN A 232 -19.60 -5.00 2.43
C ASN A 232 -19.45 -4.58 0.95
N GLY A 233 -19.94 -5.40 0.01
CA GLY A 233 -20.11 -5.03 -1.39
C GLY A 233 -19.08 -5.60 -2.36
N PHE A 234 -18.04 -6.34 -1.91
CA PHE A 234 -17.13 -7.06 -2.82
C PHE A 234 -17.42 -8.56 -2.79
N SER A 235 -18.37 -8.99 -3.61
CA SER A 235 -18.94 -10.34 -3.61
C SER A 235 -17.87 -11.44 -3.81
N HIS A 236 -18.21 -12.67 -3.42
CA HIS A 236 -17.33 -13.84 -3.69
C HIS A 236 -17.05 -14.01 -5.18
N GLU A 237 -18.00 -13.70 -6.05
CA GLU A 237 -17.80 -13.71 -7.50
C GLU A 237 -16.76 -12.66 -7.94
N SER A 238 -16.83 -11.44 -7.39
CA SER A 238 -15.85 -10.38 -7.64
C SER A 238 -14.45 -10.78 -7.13
N GLN A 239 -14.35 -11.47 -5.99
CA GLN A 239 -13.09 -11.99 -5.46
C GLN A 239 -12.48 -13.04 -6.39
N GLU A 240 -13.29 -13.97 -6.89
CA GLU A 240 -12.84 -14.98 -7.86
C GLU A 240 -12.44 -14.36 -9.21
N LEU A 241 -13.17 -13.32 -9.65
CA LEU A 241 -12.82 -12.59 -10.88
C LEU A 241 -11.48 -11.86 -10.71
N LEU A 242 -11.25 -11.21 -9.57
CA LEU A 242 -9.96 -10.58 -9.23
C LEU A 242 -8.83 -11.62 -9.28
N ARG A 243 -9.02 -12.77 -8.63
CA ARG A 243 -8.05 -13.86 -8.64
C ARG A 243 -7.75 -14.33 -10.06
N LYS A 244 -8.77 -14.64 -10.86
CA LYS A 244 -8.60 -15.08 -12.25
C LYS A 244 -7.90 -14.04 -13.12
N LYS A 245 -8.20 -12.76 -12.91
CA LYS A 245 -7.61 -11.67 -13.70
C LYS A 245 -6.15 -11.41 -13.33
N PHE A 246 -5.81 -11.53 -12.05
CA PHE A 246 -4.48 -11.20 -11.54
C PHE A 246 -3.56 -12.41 -11.37
N THR A 247 -4.02 -13.66 -11.63
CA THR A 247 -3.15 -14.87 -11.59
C THR A 247 -3.15 -15.63 -12.92
N GLU A 248 -2.02 -16.31 -13.22
CA GLU A 248 -1.82 -17.15 -14.39
C GLU A 248 -1.02 -18.41 -14.08
#